data_b5f07c5008cd8c9dbe74d63646e35fd1
#
_entry.id   b5f07c5008cd8c9dbe74d63646e35fd1
#
_cell.length_a   1.000
_cell.length_b   1.000
_cell.length_c   1.000
_cell.angle_alpha   90.00
_cell.angle_beta   90.00
_cell.angle_gamma   90.00
#
_symmetry.space_group_name_H-M   'P 1'
#
loop_
_entity.id
_entity.type
_entity.pdbx_description
1 polymer ?
#
loop_
_entity_poly.entity_id
_entity_poly.type
_entity_poly.pdbx_seq_one_letter_code
_entity_poly.pdbx_strand_id
1 'polypeptide(L)'
;MVALLTIGYKAIAMVIVTTLFNVITLCINWWYCKHRLYIKIRFARIQWKFLREVSIYSFWIFLNAIMDRIYWNTGQFILGVYRGTEAVAIYSVAIQLKDIFYMFSTAITGVFLPKIVTMISQGASEQEVSNLFIRTGRIQYIIMSFILTGFILLGRPFVNLWAGTDYDQAYIIALLLFIPTLVPLIQNLGITILMARNQLKFRSL
;
A
#
# COMPACT_ATOMS: atom_id res chain seq x y z
N MET A 1 11.84 19.48 5.01
CA MET A 1 10.82 19.65 3.96
C MET A 1 9.99 20.90 4.19
N VAL A 2 9.33 21.07 5.34
CA VAL A 2 8.53 22.27 5.67
C VAL A 2 9.33 23.58 5.56
N ALA A 3 10.56 23.61 6.09
CA ALA A 3 11.44 24.80 6.04
C ALA A 3 11.82 25.27 4.62
N LEU A 4 11.85 24.37 3.63
CA LEU A 4 12.14 24.73 2.23
C LEU A 4 10.92 25.29 1.49
N LEU A 5 9.70 24.94 1.93
CA LEU A 5 8.46 25.51 1.41
C LEU A 5 8.26 26.94 1.88
N THR A 6 8.68 27.28 3.11
CA THR A 6 8.59 28.64 3.67
C THR A 6 9.57 29.63 3.01
N ILE A 7 10.65 29.13 2.39
CA ILE A 7 11.67 29.93 1.69
C ILE A 7 11.29 30.18 0.21
N GLY A 8 10.10 29.70 -0.25
CA GLY A 8 9.59 29.99 -1.59
C GLY A 8 10.18 29.12 -2.72
N TYR A 9 10.98 28.10 -2.39
CA TYR A 9 11.46 27.14 -3.38
C TYR A 9 10.35 26.17 -3.78
N LYS A 10 9.91 26.27 -5.04
CA LYS A 10 8.83 25.50 -5.65
C LYS A 10 9.11 23.99 -5.73
N ALA A 11 8.21 23.22 -6.29
CA ALA A 11 8.25 21.75 -6.46
C ALA A 11 9.62 21.16 -6.86
N ILE A 12 10.46 21.90 -7.59
CA ILE A 12 11.81 21.49 -8.02
C ILE A 12 12.73 21.21 -6.82
N ALA A 13 12.71 22.05 -5.79
CA ALA A 13 13.55 21.83 -4.60
C ALA A 13 13.14 20.57 -3.83
N MET A 14 11.83 20.25 -3.79
CA MET A 14 11.34 19.01 -3.17
C MET A 14 11.85 17.77 -3.91
N VAL A 15 11.85 17.81 -5.24
CA VAL A 15 12.37 16.72 -6.08
C VAL A 15 13.87 16.54 -5.87
N ILE A 16 14.65 17.64 -5.86
CA ILE A 16 16.10 17.58 -5.63
C ILE A 16 16.41 16.97 -4.27
N VAL A 17 15.75 17.43 -3.20
CA VAL A 17 15.97 16.90 -1.84
C VAL A 17 15.60 15.42 -1.75
N THR A 18 14.47 15.02 -2.30
CA THR A 18 14.04 13.61 -2.31
C THR A 18 15.02 12.74 -3.07
N THR A 19 15.50 13.21 -4.23
CA THR A 19 16.50 12.50 -5.03
C THR A 19 17.82 12.36 -4.28
N LEU A 20 18.25 13.41 -3.59
CA LEU A 20 19.50 13.42 -2.81
C LEU A 20 19.42 12.42 -1.65
N PHE A 21 18.30 12.38 -0.91
CA PHE A 21 18.06 11.37 0.13
C PHE A 21 18.02 9.94 -0.43
N ASN A 22 17.44 9.73 -1.59
CA ASN A 22 17.43 8.41 -2.25
C ASN A 22 18.84 7.97 -2.64
N VAL A 23 19.67 8.88 -3.17
CA VAL A 23 21.08 8.60 -3.50
C VAL A 23 21.89 8.28 -2.25
N ILE A 24 21.72 9.05 -1.17
CA ILE A 24 22.38 8.78 0.12
C ILE A 24 21.98 7.39 0.64
N THR A 25 20.70 7.06 0.62
CA THR A 25 20.19 5.74 1.05
C THR A 25 20.79 4.61 0.20
N LEU A 26 20.88 4.80 -1.12
CA LEU A 26 21.54 3.86 -2.03
C LEU A 26 23.03 3.66 -1.68
N CYS A 27 23.77 4.74 -1.43
CA CYS A 27 25.18 4.69 -1.05
C CYS A 27 25.38 3.95 0.29
N ILE A 28 24.51 4.23 1.29
CA ILE A 28 24.55 3.56 2.60
C ILE A 28 24.27 2.07 2.44
N ASN A 29 23.23 1.71 1.70
CA ASN A 29 22.86 0.31 1.45
C ASN A 29 23.98 -0.44 0.70
N TRP A 30 24.57 0.18 -0.33
CA TRP A 30 25.68 -0.39 -1.08
C TRP A 30 26.90 -0.60 -0.19
N TRP A 31 27.26 0.41 0.64
CA TRP A 31 28.36 0.32 1.60
C TRP A 31 28.12 -0.80 2.62
N TYR A 32 26.90 -0.90 3.17
CA TYR A 32 26.53 -1.95 4.11
C TYR A 32 26.59 -3.35 3.49
N CYS A 33 26.07 -3.53 2.29
CA CYS A 33 26.12 -4.79 1.55
C CYS A 33 27.56 -5.22 1.30
N LYS A 34 28.45 -4.28 0.94
CA LYS A 34 29.86 -4.57 0.65
C LYS A 34 30.67 -4.90 1.90
N HIS A 35 30.47 -4.15 3.01
CA HIS A 35 31.33 -4.26 4.19
C HIS A 35 30.80 -5.19 5.28
N ARG A 36 29.47 -5.34 5.39
CA ARG A 36 28.88 -6.19 6.43
C ARG A 36 28.40 -7.55 5.93
N LEU A 37 27.84 -7.62 4.74
CA LEU A 37 27.30 -8.85 4.19
C LEU A 37 28.29 -9.62 3.33
N TYR A 38 29.46 -9.04 3.01
CA TYR A 38 30.52 -9.65 2.17
C TYR A 38 29.99 -10.28 0.87
N ILE A 39 28.91 -9.74 0.32
CA ILE A 39 28.29 -10.26 -0.89
C ILE A 39 29.24 -10.03 -2.07
N LYS A 40 29.85 -11.10 -2.55
CA LYS A 40 30.63 -11.10 -3.79
C LYS A 40 29.67 -11.25 -4.96
N ILE A 41 29.39 -10.17 -5.66
CA ILE A 41 28.63 -10.23 -6.91
C ILE A 41 29.53 -10.94 -7.95
N ARG A 42 29.26 -12.20 -8.22
CA ARG A 42 29.90 -12.93 -9.30
C ARG A 42 28.97 -12.95 -10.50
N PHE A 43 29.30 -12.21 -11.53
CA PHE A 43 28.67 -12.32 -12.85
C PHE A 43 29.15 -13.60 -13.56
N ALA A 44 28.93 -14.76 -12.95
CA ALA A 44 29.34 -16.04 -13.50
C ALA A 44 28.10 -16.79 -13.97
N ARG A 45 28.01 -17.03 -15.28
CA ARG A 45 27.02 -17.82 -16.01
C ARG A 45 25.56 -17.47 -15.72
N ILE A 46 25.00 -16.64 -16.60
CA ILE A 46 23.57 -16.41 -16.68
C ILE A 46 22.89 -17.74 -17.02
N GLN A 47 22.16 -18.30 -16.08
CA GLN A 47 21.36 -19.51 -16.31
C GLN A 47 20.03 -19.09 -16.98
N TRP A 48 19.91 -19.32 -18.27
CA TRP A 48 18.72 -18.98 -19.05
C TRP A 48 17.43 -19.59 -18.49
N LYS A 49 17.51 -20.76 -17.87
CA LYS A 49 16.39 -21.41 -17.20
C LYS A 49 15.88 -20.59 -16.02
N PHE A 50 16.78 -20.08 -15.18
CA PHE A 50 16.46 -19.24 -14.04
C PHE A 50 15.88 -17.88 -14.50
N LEU A 51 16.48 -17.26 -15.52
CA LEU A 51 15.94 -16.02 -16.12
C LEU A 51 14.52 -16.21 -16.63
N ARG A 52 14.23 -17.32 -17.29
CA ARG A 52 12.88 -17.61 -17.79
C ARG A 52 11.87 -17.77 -16.65
N GLU A 53 12.21 -18.48 -15.59
CA GLU A 53 11.34 -18.63 -14.41
C GLU A 53 11.06 -17.29 -13.73
N VAL A 54 12.11 -16.49 -13.49
CA VAL A 54 11.98 -15.14 -12.92
C VAL A 54 11.17 -14.23 -13.83
N SER A 55 11.38 -14.28 -15.15
CA SER A 55 10.64 -13.45 -16.10
C SER A 55 9.15 -13.78 -16.13
N ILE A 56 8.78 -15.06 -16.10
CA ILE A 56 7.37 -15.47 -16.05
C ILE A 56 6.72 -15.00 -14.76
N TYR A 57 7.39 -15.16 -13.63
CA TYR A 57 6.89 -14.68 -12.34
C TYR A 57 6.76 -13.16 -12.30
N SER A 58 7.78 -12.45 -12.78
CA SER A 58 7.78 -10.98 -12.83
C SER A 58 6.72 -10.45 -13.79
N PHE A 59 6.45 -11.15 -14.91
CA PHE A 59 5.39 -10.76 -15.84
C PHE A 59 4.01 -10.77 -15.17
N TRP A 60 3.70 -11.79 -14.37
CA TRP A 60 2.43 -11.84 -13.65
C TRP A 60 2.32 -10.75 -12.59
N ILE A 61 3.41 -10.45 -11.88
CA ILE A 61 3.44 -9.33 -10.92
C ILE A 61 3.23 -8.00 -11.65
N PHE A 62 3.92 -7.79 -12.77
CA PHE A 62 3.80 -6.59 -13.59
C PHE A 62 2.38 -6.41 -14.13
N LEU A 63 1.76 -7.48 -14.63
CA LEU A 63 0.38 -7.45 -15.10
C LEU A 63 -0.60 -7.06 -13.98
N ASN A 64 -0.47 -7.67 -12.79
CA ASN A 64 -1.26 -7.30 -11.64
C ASN A 64 -1.06 -5.83 -11.25
N ALA A 65 0.19 -5.34 -11.26
CA ALA A 65 0.49 -3.94 -10.94
C ALA A 65 -0.15 -2.96 -11.93
N ILE A 66 -0.18 -3.30 -13.24
CA ILE A 66 -0.89 -2.50 -14.25
C ILE A 66 -2.39 -2.51 -13.98
N MET A 67 -2.99 -3.67 -13.76
CA MET A 67 -4.42 -3.80 -13.48
C MET A 67 -4.82 -2.98 -12.23
N ASP A 68 -4.04 -3.08 -11.16
CA ASP A 68 -4.24 -2.28 -9.95
C ASP A 68 -4.14 -0.78 -10.25
N ARG A 69 -3.16 -0.34 -11.04
CA ARG A 69 -3.02 1.08 -11.44
C ARG A 69 -4.20 1.58 -12.26
N ILE A 70 -4.65 0.81 -13.24
CA ILE A 70 -5.84 1.17 -14.02
C ILE A 70 -7.05 1.26 -13.09
N TYR A 71 -7.29 0.25 -12.28
CA TYR A 71 -8.43 0.20 -11.36
C TYR A 71 -8.48 1.41 -10.42
N TRP A 72 -7.37 1.72 -9.75
CA TRP A 72 -7.33 2.79 -8.74
C TRP A 72 -7.27 4.20 -9.33
N ASN A 73 -6.71 4.40 -10.53
CA ASN A 73 -6.56 5.74 -11.12
C ASN A 73 -7.65 6.09 -12.13
N THR A 74 -8.43 5.12 -12.61
CA THR A 74 -9.50 5.37 -13.60
C THR A 74 -10.51 6.40 -13.11
N GLY A 75 -10.89 6.34 -11.82
CA GLY A 75 -11.82 7.32 -11.22
C GLY A 75 -11.30 8.75 -11.30
N GLN A 76 -10.02 8.98 -11.01
CA GLN A 76 -9.42 10.32 -11.12
C GLN A 76 -9.35 10.81 -12.56
N PHE A 77 -9.02 9.92 -13.49
CA PHE A 77 -8.95 10.25 -14.91
C PHE A 77 -10.32 10.65 -15.47
N ILE A 78 -11.35 9.84 -15.23
CA ILE A 78 -12.71 10.12 -15.64
C ILE A 78 -13.19 11.45 -15.04
N LEU A 79 -12.96 11.64 -13.73
CA LEU A 79 -13.38 12.87 -13.05
C LEU A 79 -12.70 14.10 -13.66
N GLY A 80 -11.41 14.01 -14.00
CA GLY A 80 -10.65 15.08 -14.65
C GLY A 80 -11.19 15.48 -16.01
N VAL A 81 -11.60 14.50 -16.82
CA VAL A 81 -12.17 14.75 -18.16
C VAL A 81 -13.55 15.41 -18.08
N TYR A 82 -14.41 14.99 -17.13
CA TYR A 82 -15.81 15.44 -17.09
C TYR A 82 -16.06 16.61 -16.14
N ARG A 83 -15.28 16.80 -15.07
CA ARG A 83 -15.52 17.78 -14.03
C ARG A 83 -14.36 18.74 -13.77
N GLY A 84 -13.24 18.55 -14.46
CA GLY A 84 -12.08 19.43 -14.34
C GLY A 84 -11.21 19.18 -13.12
N THR A 85 -10.20 20.03 -12.96
CA THR A 85 -9.12 19.85 -11.97
C THR A 85 -9.55 20.06 -10.52
N GLU A 86 -10.56 20.90 -10.27
CA GLU A 86 -11.07 21.14 -8.91
C GLU A 86 -11.69 19.89 -8.30
N ALA A 87 -12.55 19.21 -9.06
CA ALA A 87 -13.16 17.94 -8.63
C ALA A 87 -12.12 16.85 -8.40
N VAL A 88 -11.05 16.80 -9.23
CA VAL A 88 -9.92 15.89 -9.03
C VAL A 88 -9.17 16.21 -7.74
N ALA A 89 -9.00 17.49 -7.42
CA ALA A 89 -8.32 17.89 -6.18
C ALA A 89 -9.11 17.44 -4.94
N ILE A 90 -10.42 17.65 -4.90
CA ILE A 90 -11.29 17.20 -3.82
C ILE A 90 -11.27 15.66 -3.70
N TYR A 91 -11.39 14.95 -4.82
CA TYR A 91 -11.32 13.48 -4.85
C TYR A 91 -9.95 12.95 -4.41
N SER A 92 -8.86 13.64 -4.74
CA SER A 92 -7.51 13.27 -4.33
C SER A 92 -7.32 13.35 -2.82
N VAL A 93 -7.93 14.34 -2.14
CA VAL A 93 -7.95 14.42 -0.68
C VAL A 93 -8.68 13.20 -0.09
N ALA A 94 -9.84 12.83 -0.65
CA ALA A 94 -10.57 11.65 -0.19
C ALA A 94 -9.77 10.35 -0.40
N ILE A 95 -9.04 10.22 -1.51
CA ILE A 95 -8.14 9.08 -1.75
C ILE A 95 -7.02 9.05 -0.73
N GLN A 96 -6.38 10.17 -0.39
CA GLN A 96 -5.34 10.21 0.63
C GLN A 96 -5.87 9.70 1.98
N LEU A 97 -7.08 10.09 2.37
CA LEU A 97 -7.72 9.60 3.59
C LEU A 97 -7.98 8.09 3.52
N LYS A 98 -8.47 7.59 2.37
CA LYS A 98 -8.65 6.15 2.12
C LYS A 98 -7.31 5.40 2.21
N ASP A 99 -6.24 5.97 1.69
CA ASP A 99 -4.91 5.33 1.74
C ASP A 99 -4.37 5.26 3.17
N ILE A 100 -4.59 6.30 3.98
CA ILE A 100 -4.29 6.26 5.41
C ILE A 100 -5.10 5.15 6.10
N PHE A 101 -6.40 5.04 5.81
CA PHE A 101 -7.24 3.98 6.33
C PHE A 101 -6.73 2.59 5.91
N TYR A 102 -6.28 2.43 4.67
CA TYR A 102 -5.66 1.22 4.17
C TYR A 102 -4.35 0.88 4.90
N MET A 103 -3.53 1.89 5.24
CA MET A 103 -2.27 1.69 5.97
C MET A 103 -2.47 1.02 7.33
N PHE A 104 -3.55 1.32 8.06
CA PHE A 104 -3.84 0.66 9.34
C PHE A 104 -4.06 -0.84 9.15
N SER A 105 -4.81 -1.25 8.14
CA SER A 105 -5.03 -2.68 7.84
C SER A 105 -3.73 -3.39 7.45
N THR A 106 -2.92 -2.76 6.59
CA THR A 106 -1.66 -3.36 6.12
C THR A 106 -0.62 -3.44 7.24
N ALA A 107 -0.59 -2.47 8.16
CA ALA A 107 0.28 -2.51 9.32
C ALA A 107 -0.05 -3.72 10.22
N ILE A 108 -1.34 -3.96 10.49
CA ILE A 108 -1.78 -5.12 11.27
C ILE A 108 -1.38 -6.42 10.55
N THR A 109 -1.69 -6.53 9.27
CA THR A 109 -1.36 -7.72 8.46
C THR A 109 0.15 -7.98 8.42
N GLY A 110 0.95 -6.93 8.30
CA GLY A 110 2.42 -7.01 8.25
C GLY A 110 3.04 -7.64 9.50
N VAL A 111 2.45 -7.41 10.68
CA VAL A 111 2.90 -8.03 11.93
C VAL A 111 2.69 -9.55 11.92
N PHE A 112 1.64 -10.03 11.26
CA PHE A 112 1.33 -11.47 11.21
C PHE A 112 2.01 -12.22 10.07
N LEU A 113 2.59 -11.53 9.08
CA LEU A 113 3.26 -12.15 7.93
C LEU A 113 4.36 -13.15 8.32
N PRO A 114 5.34 -12.82 9.20
CA PRO A 114 6.37 -13.78 9.58
C PRO A 114 5.80 -15.04 10.25
N LYS A 115 4.78 -14.86 11.10
CA LYS A 115 4.11 -15.97 11.78
C LYS A 115 3.43 -16.91 10.79
N ILE A 116 2.72 -16.37 9.80
CA ILE A 116 2.05 -17.16 8.76
C ILE A 116 3.06 -17.97 7.95
N VAL A 117 4.14 -17.32 7.50
CA VAL A 117 5.19 -17.99 6.73
C VAL A 117 5.81 -19.13 7.53
N THR A 118 6.10 -18.92 8.82
CA THR A 118 6.63 -19.96 9.70
C THR A 118 5.64 -21.12 9.88
N MET A 119 4.37 -20.85 10.15
CA MET A 119 3.33 -21.88 10.29
C MET A 119 3.21 -22.74 9.03
N ILE A 120 3.18 -22.11 7.86
CA ILE A 120 3.07 -22.82 6.59
C ILE A 120 4.32 -23.66 6.32
N SER A 121 5.50 -23.13 6.59
CA SER A 121 6.77 -23.86 6.39
C SER A 121 6.94 -25.04 7.34
N GLN A 122 6.33 -24.98 8.52
CA GLN A 122 6.31 -26.07 9.51
C GLN A 122 5.19 -27.09 9.28
N GLY A 123 4.39 -26.93 8.21
CA GLY A 123 3.31 -27.87 7.88
C GLY A 123 2.10 -27.76 8.80
N ALA A 124 1.82 -26.54 9.34
CA ALA A 124 0.64 -26.31 10.16
C ALA A 124 -0.66 -26.73 9.43
N SER A 125 -1.59 -27.25 10.20
CA SER A 125 -2.88 -27.70 9.67
C SER A 125 -3.70 -26.53 9.09
N GLU A 126 -4.59 -26.85 8.14
CA GLU A 126 -5.53 -25.84 7.58
C GLU A 126 -6.35 -25.16 8.67
N GLN A 127 -6.71 -25.90 9.71
CA GLN A 127 -7.50 -25.39 10.82
C GLN A 127 -6.75 -24.36 11.65
N GLU A 128 -5.45 -24.56 11.88
CA GLU A 128 -4.62 -23.61 12.62
C GLU A 128 -4.45 -22.30 11.86
N VAL A 129 -4.20 -22.37 10.54
CA VAL A 129 -4.10 -21.19 9.67
C VAL A 129 -5.43 -20.45 9.61
N SER A 130 -6.55 -21.16 9.50
CA SER A 130 -7.91 -20.61 9.51
C SER A 130 -8.22 -19.91 10.83
N ASN A 131 -7.87 -20.50 11.96
CA ASN A 131 -8.06 -19.91 13.28
C ASN A 131 -7.29 -18.62 13.46
N LEU A 132 -6.04 -18.58 12.95
CA LEU A 132 -5.24 -17.36 12.94
C LEU A 132 -5.88 -16.27 12.07
N PHE A 133 -6.36 -16.63 10.88
CA PHE A 133 -7.05 -15.72 9.97
C PHE A 133 -8.31 -15.11 10.63
N ILE A 134 -9.17 -15.94 11.22
CA ILE A 134 -10.39 -15.50 11.89
C ILE A 134 -10.05 -14.58 13.07
N ARG A 135 -9.08 -14.96 13.91
CA ARG A 135 -8.67 -14.16 15.07
C ARG A 135 -8.14 -12.79 14.65
N THR A 136 -7.28 -12.76 13.65
CA THR A 136 -6.71 -11.50 13.15
C THR A 136 -7.77 -10.65 12.47
N GLY A 137 -8.66 -11.26 11.67
CA GLY A 137 -9.78 -10.57 11.05
C GLY A 137 -10.73 -9.91 12.06
N ARG A 138 -11.00 -10.55 13.20
CA ARG A 138 -11.79 -9.93 14.30
C ARG A 138 -11.09 -8.71 14.89
N ILE A 139 -9.77 -8.80 15.13
CA ILE A 139 -8.99 -7.66 15.64
C ILE A 139 -9.00 -6.51 14.62
N GLN A 140 -8.77 -6.82 13.34
CA GLN A 140 -8.84 -5.84 12.26
C GLN A 140 -10.21 -5.18 12.18
N TYR A 141 -11.29 -5.97 12.26
CA TYR A 141 -12.66 -5.45 12.25
C TYR A 141 -12.90 -4.44 13.36
N ILE A 142 -12.50 -4.77 14.60
CA ILE A 142 -12.68 -3.88 15.76
C ILE A 142 -11.92 -2.57 15.55
N ILE A 143 -10.65 -2.64 15.16
CA ILE A 143 -9.80 -1.45 14.97
C ILE A 143 -10.31 -0.61 13.81
N MET A 144 -10.62 -1.23 12.67
CA MET A 144 -11.06 -0.51 11.47
C MET A 144 -12.44 0.11 11.67
N SER A 145 -13.35 -0.57 12.39
CA SER A 145 -14.68 -0.04 12.73
C SER A 145 -14.56 1.14 13.71
N PHE A 146 -13.64 1.07 14.66
CA PHE A 146 -13.37 2.19 15.58
C PHE A 146 -12.88 3.43 14.82
N ILE A 147 -11.92 3.25 13.90
CA ILE A 147 -11.41 4.34 13.05
C ILE A 147 -12.53 4.91 12.18
N LEU A 148 -13.33 4.04 11.54
CA LEU A 148 -14.45 4.47 10.71
C LEU A 148 -15.48 5.25 11.52
N THR A 149 -15.86 4.78 12.72
CA THR A 149 -16.78 5.48 13.60
C THR A 149 -16.23 6.83 14.04
N GLY A 150 -14.95 6.89 14.40
CA GLY A 150 -14.25 8.15 14.71
C GLY A 150 -14.27 9.12 13.53
N PHE A 151 -14.06 8.63 12.32
CA PHE A 151 -14.12 9.45 11.11
C PHE A 151 -15.54 9.90 10.77
N ILE A 152 -16.58 9.08 11.03
CA ILE A 152 -17.97 9.51 10.87
C ILE A 152 -18.29 10.71 11.78
N LEU A 153 -17.84 10.66 13.03
CA LEU A 153 -18.12 11.69 14.03
C LEU A 153 -17.27 12.97 13.86
N LEU A 154 -15.98 12.80 13.59
CA LEU A 154 -14.99 13.88 13.61
C LEU A 154 -14.38 14.18 12.24
N GLY A 155 -14.71 13.42 11.21
CA GLY A 155 -14.04 13.50 9.91
C GLY A 155 -14.29 14.82 9.19
N ARG A 156 -15.48 15.40 9.29
CA ARG A 156 -15.78 16.68 8.64
C ARG A 156 -14.95 17.83 9.22
N PRO A 157 -14.94 18.08 10.54
CA PRO A 157 -14.05 19.09 11.12
C PRO A 157 -12.58 18.78 10.89
N PHE A 158 -12.19 17.50 10.87
CA PHE A 158 -10.82 17.10 10.56
C PHE A 158 -10.42 17.48 9.13
N VAL A 159 -11.25 17.19 8.13
CA VAL A 159 -10.99 17.56 6.72
C VAL A 159 -10.87 19.08 6.57
N ASN A 160 -11.76 19.83 7.18
CA ASN A 160 -11.75 21.29 7.10
C ASN A 160 -10.51 21.90 7.76
N LEU A 161 -10.03 21.30 8.87
CA LEU A 161 -8.82 21.75 9.54
C LEU A 161 -7.54 21.37 8.77
N TRP A 162 -7.52 20.17 8.19
CA TRP A 162 -6.33 19.60 7.55
C TRP A 162 -6.17 20.04 6.09
N ALA A 163 -7.23 19.99 5.30
CA ALA A 163 -7.20 20.30 3.86
C ALA A 163 -7.75 21.69 3.52
N GLY A 164 -8.57 22.26 4.41
CA GLY A 164 -9.25 23.54 4.20
C GLY A 164 -10.74 23.36 3.88
N THR A 165 -11.50 24.46 4.05
CA THR A 165 -12.96 24.49 3.87
C THR A 165 -13.40 24.18 2.44
N ASP A 166 -12.57 24.47 1.45
CA ASP A 166 -12.83 24.21 0.03
C ASP A 166 -12.93 22.70 -0.28
N TYR A 167 -12.40 21.86 0.63
CA TYR A 167 -12.38 20.40 0.50
C TYR A 167 -13.46 19.70 1.34
N ASP A 168 -14.46 20.39 1.86
CA ASP A 168 -15.52 19.83 2.72
C ASP A 168 -16.21 18.60 2.08
N GLN A 169 -16.41 18.61 0.76
CA GLN A 169 -16.99 17.49 0.02
C GLN A 169 -16.12 16.20 0.08
N ALA A 170 -14.82 16.32 0.31
CA ALA A 170 -13.92 15.17 0.42
C ALA A 170 -14.30 14.26 1.60
N TYR A 171 -14.93 14.80 2.65
CA TYR A 171 -15.45 14.01 3.77
C TYR A 171 -16.47 12.97 3.32
N ILE A 172 -17.48 13.37 2.55
CA ILE A 172 -18.53 12.47 2.08
C ILE A 172 -17.95 11.44 1.12
N ILE A 173 -17.08 11.89 0.21
CA ILE A 173 -16.40 11.00 -0.75
C ILE A 173 -15.54 9.96 -0.02
N ALA A 174 -14.80 10.38 1.02
CA ALA A 174 -13.99 9.47 1.82
C ALA A 174 -14.85 8.42 2.54
N LEU A 175 -16.00 8.80 3.11
CA LEU A 175 -16.95 7.85 3.71
C LEU A 175 -17.47 6.83 2.71
N LEU A 176 -17.84 7.28 1.51
CA LEU A 176 -18.29 6.40 0.42
C LEU A 176 -17.19 5.42 -0.02
N LEU A 177 -15.92 5.81 0.12
CA LEU A 177 -14.78 4.93 -0.16
C LEU A 177 -14.47 3.99 1.01
N PHE A 178 -14.62 4.41 2.26
CA PHE A 178 -14.28 3.62 3.45
C PHE A 178 -15.22 2.43 3.64
N ILE A 179 -16.54 2.65 3.49
CA ILE A 179 -17.55 1.62 3.75
C ILE A 179 -17.32 0.36 2.90
N PRO A 180 -17.22 0.44 1.55
CA PRO A 180 -17.01 -0.74 0.73
C PRO A 180 -15.60 -1.34 0.90
N THR A 181 -14.59 -0.53 1.22
CA THR A 181 -13.22 -1.04 1.43
C THR A 181 -13.03 -1.73 2.77
N LEU A 182 -13.91 -1.54 3.74
CA LEU A 182 -13.82 -2.19 5.05
C LEU A 182 -13.76 -3.71 4.93
N VAL A 183 -14.60 -4.32 4.09
CA VAL A 183 -14.65 -5.77 3.92
C VAL A 183 -13.34 -6.36 3.38
N PRO A 184 -12.79 -5.91 2.23
CA PRO A 184 -11.51 -6.41 1.74
C PRO A 184 -10.35 -6.11 2.70
N LEU A 185 -10.39 -5.02 3.47
CA LEU A 185 -9.35 -4.70 4.43
C LEU A 185 -9.30 -5.67 5.60
N ILE A 186 -10.44 -6.15 6.10
CA ILE A 186 -10.51 -7.18 7.14
C ILE A 186 -9.96 -8.52 6.60
N GLN A 187 -10.15 -8.79 5.31
CA GLN A 187 -9.68 -10.01 4.64
C GLN A 187 -8.23 -9.93 4.12
N ASN A 188 -7.55 -8.81 4.33
CA ASN A 188 -6.22 -8.56 3.77
C ASN A 188 -5.18 -9.64 4.17
N LEU A 189 -5.32 -10.23 5.36
CA LEU A 189 -4.47 -11.34 5.79
C LEU A 189 -4.60 -12.58 4.87
N GLY A 190 -5.76 -12.79 4.25
CA GLY A 190 -5.98 -13.87 3.29
C GLY A 190 -5.07 -13.76 2.05
N ILE A 191 -4.82 -12.55 1.58
CA ILE A 191 -3.87 -12.31 0.48
C ILE A 191 -2.47 -12.76 0.88
N THR A 192 -2.07 -12.48 2.11
CA THR A 192 -0.77 -12.88 2.67
C THR A 192 -0.64 -14.41 2.76
N ILE A 193 -1.71 -15.09 3.15
CA ILE A 193 -1.77 -16.57 3.18
C ILE A 193 -1.62 -17.14 1.77
N LEU A 194 -2.33 -16.59 0.78
CA LEU A 194 -2.23 -17.01 -0.62
C LEU A 194 -0.82 -16.77 -1.20
N MET A 195 -0.18 -15.65 -0.83
CA MET A 195 1.21 -15.39 -1.19
C MET A 195 2.17 -16.43 -0.61
N ALA A 196 2.03 -16.72 0.68
CA ALA A 196 2.88 -17.69 1.37
C ALA A 196 2.73 -19.12 0.82
N ARG A 197 1.54 -19.45 0.28
CA ARG A 197 1.25 -20.73 -0.39
C ARG A 197 1.55 -20.74 -1.88
N ASN A 198 2.09 -19.66 -2.43
CA ASN A 198 2.32 -19.49 -3.88
C ASN A 198 1.06 -19.70 -4.76
N GLN A 199 -0.11 -19.34 -4.23
CA GLN A 199 -1.41 -19.51 -4.88
C GLN A 199 -1.99 -18.19 -5.44
N LEU A 200 -1.14 -17.23 -5.80
CA LEU A 200 -1.55 -15.92 -6.34
C LEU A 200 -2.31 -16.01 -7.67
N LYS A 201 -2.19 -17.13 -8.41
CA LYS A 201 -2.91 -17.34 -9.67
C LYS A 201 -4.43 -17.21 -9.52
N PHE A 202 -4.99 -17.61 -8.37
CA PHE A 202 -6.43 -17.50 -8.10
C PHE A 202 -6.92 -16.07 -7.92
N ARG A 203 -6.03 -15.11 -7.68
CA ARG A 203 -6.39 -13.69 -7.56
C ARG A 203 -6.39 -12.96 -8.91
N SER A 204 -5.67 -13.48 -9.89
CA SER A 204 -5.51 -12.85 -11.22
C SER A 204 -6.50 -13.37 -12.25
N LEU A 205 -7.34 -14.33 -11.90
CA LEU A 205 -8.49 -14.81 -12.67
C LEU A 205 -9.78 -14.20 -12.15
#